data_c2497dec55c6ae2e326f85f16010f198
#
_entry.id   c2497dec55c6ae2e326f85f16010f198
#
_cell.length_a   1.000
_cell.length_b   1.000
_cell.length_c   1.000
_cell.angle_alpha   90.00
_cell.angle_beta   90.00
_cell.angle_gamma   90.00
#
_symmetry.space_group_name_H-M   'P 1'
#
loop_
_entity.id
_entity.type
_entity.pdbx_description
1 polymer ?
#
loop_
_entity_poly.entity_id
_entity_poly.type
_entity_poly.pdbx_seq_one_letter_code
_entity_poly.pdbx_strand_id
1 'polypeptide(L)'
;MRPEQEAAVNKTFNYFKNKKRLKKDDSLKFLWNAKMRFGKTFASYQLAKRMNWKRVLVLTFLPAVQSAWEEDLKLHIDFKDWQFISKDGMQYKEINKKKPFVCFGSFQDFLGKNKSGKIKNKNEWAHEINWDCIILDEYHYGSWTERAKEIYDTGEKDEYNEFLKVGISDNFDQSIIPITTDHYLYLSGTPFRALESGEFIEEQIYN
;
A
#
# COMPACT_ATOMS: atom_id res chain seq x y z
N MET A 1 -6.49 -4.84 -19.73
CA MET A 1 -5.20 -4.18 -19.34
C MET A 1 -4.46 -3.73 -20.60
N ARG A 2 -3.68 -2.65 -20.51
CA ARG A 2 -2.71 -2.26 -21.54
C ARG A 2 -1.48 -3.17 -21.43
N PRO A 3 -0.66 -3.31 -22.52
CA PRO A 3 0.51 -4.21 -22.50
C PRO A 3 1.48 -3.97 -21.34
N GLU A 4 1.79 -2.71 -21.03
CA GLU A 4 2.67 -2.34 -19.92
C GLU A 4 2.10 -2.72 -18.56
N GLN A 5 0.78 -2.59 -18.36
CA GLN A 5 0.11 -3.02 -17.14
C GLN A 5 0.15 -4.54 -16.99
N GLU A 6 -0.09 -5.24 -18.10
CA GLU A 6 -0.05 -6.70 -18.10
C GLU A 6 1.37 -7.22 -17.82
N ALA A 7 2.39 -6.58 -18.38
CA ALA A 7 3.79 -6.91 -18.11
C ALA A 7 4.14 -6.72 -16.62
N ALA A 8 3.72 -5.60 -16.02
CA ALA A 8 3.93 -5.34 -14.59
C ALA A 8 3.25 -6.40 -13.71
N VAL A 9 1.98 -6.69 -13.99
CA VAL A 9 1.21 -7.71 -13.26
C VAL A 9 1.84 -9.09 -13.41
N ASN A 10 2.26 -9.47 -14.62
CA ASN A 10 2.88 -10.77 -14.87
C ASN A 10 4.22 -10.91 -14.14
N LYS A 11 5.09 -9.90 -14.22
CA LYS A 11 6.39 -9.92 -13.55
C LYS A 11 6.21 -10.05 -12.04
N THR A 12 5.33 -9.25 -11.44
CA THR A 12 5.06 -9.27 -10.00
C THR A 12 4.44 -10.59 -9.55
N PHE A 13 3.45 -11.08 -10.30
CA PHE A 13 2.82 -12.37 -10.01
C PHE A 13 3.83 -13.51 -9.99
N ASN A 14 4.68 -13.60 -11.02
CA ASN A 14 5.69 -14.63 -11.12
C ASN A 14 6.70 -14.53 -9.98
N TYR A 15 7.13 -13.33 -9.62
CA TYR A 15 8.03 -13.10 -8.49
C TYR A 15 7.39 -13.61 -7.18
N PHE A 16 6.18 -13.17 -6.84
CA PHE A 16 5.51 -13.56 -5.60
C PHE A 16 5.17 -15.06 -5.53
N LYS A 17 4.91 -15.71 -6.67
CA LYS A 17 4.63 -17.15 -6.70
C LYS A 17 5.89 -18.01 -6.58
N ASN A 18 6.99 -17.58 -7.18
CA ASN A 18 8.21 -18.38 -7.26
C ASN A 18 9.17 -18.14 -6.10
N LYS A 19 9.09 -16.97 -5.46
CA LYS A 19 9.98 -16.64 -4.34
C LYS A 19 9.48 -17.32 -3.06
N LYS A 20 10.35 -18.13 -2.44
CA LYS A 20 10.09 -18.69 -1.11
C LYS A 20 10.46 -17.66 -0.05
N ARG A 21 9.62 -17.50 0.97
CA ARG A 21 9.95 -16.73 2.16
C ARG A 21 11.08 -17.45 2.92
N LEU A 22 12.09 -16.72 3.35
CA LEU A 22 13.18 -17.27 4.15
C LEU A 22 12.73 -17.55 5.58
N LYS A 23 11.83 -16.72 6.11
CA LYS A 23 11.18 -16.89 7.41
C LYS A 23 9.68 -16.67 7.27
N LYS A 24 8.89 -17.18 8.21
CA LYS A 24 7.43 -17.05 8.22
C LYS A 24 6.97 -15.60 8.27
N ASP A 25 7.75 -14.74 8.91
CA ASP A 25 7.44 -13.32 9.11
C ASP A 25 8.03 -12.40 8.02
N ASP A 26 8.77 -12.96 7.04
CA ASP A 26 9.32 -12.18 5.93
C ASP A 26 8.23 -11.91 4.88
N SER A 27 7.82 -10.66 4.74
CA SER A 27 6.93 -10.22 3.66
C SER A 27 7.73 -10.05 2.36
N LEU A 28 7.15 -10.50 1.24
CA LEU A 28 7.74 -10.27 -0.07
C LEU A 28 7.41 -8.85 -0.54
N LYS A 29 8.37 -8.17 -1.15
CA LYS A 29 8.19 -6.79 -1.64
C LYS A 29 8.46 -6.67 -3.13
N PHE A 30 7.72 -5.77 -3.79
CA PHE A 30 7.86 -5.47 -5.21
C PHE A 30 7.58 -3.99 -5.48
N LEU A 31 8.36 -3.37 -6.37
CA LEU A 31 8.25 -1.97 -6.74
C LEU A 31 7.80 -1.82 -8.20
N TRP A 32 6.79 -0.99 -8.43
CA TRP A 32 6.41 -0.53 -9.76
C TRP A 32 6.87 0.90 -9.98
N ASN A 33 7.67 1.09 -11.02
CA ASN A 33 7.91 2.41 -11.61
C ASN A 33 6.68 2.78 -12.47
N ALA A 34 5.64 3.23 -11.81
CA ALA A 34 4.35 3.52 -12.41
C ALA A 34 4.21 5.01 -12.69
N LYS A 35 4.71 5.47 -13.84
CA LYS A 35 4.62 6.87 -14.28
C LYS A 35 3.16 7.35 -14.32
N MET A 36 2.96 8.67 -14.36
CA MET A 36 1.63 9.25 -14.54
C MET A 36 0.90 8.59 -15.72
N ARG A 37 -0.42 8.36 -15.55
CA ARG A 37 -1.28 7.71 -16.54
C ARG A 37 -0.97 6.22 -16.80
N PHE A 38 -0.11 5.59 -16.02
CA PHE A 38 0.11 4.14 -16.08
C PHE A 38 -1.19 3.37 -15.77
N GLY A 39 -2.07 3.92 -14.93
CA GLY A 39 -3.26 3.23 -14.43
C GLY A 39 -2.90 2.23 -13.33
N LYS A 40 -2.06 2.66 -12.41
CA LYS A 40 -1.53 1.86 -11.29
C LYS A 40 -2.62 1.23 -10.43
N THR A 41 -3.72 1.96 -10.17
CA THR A 41 -4.86 1.51 -9.37
C THR A 41 -5.50 0.27 -9.97
N PHE A 42 -5.93 0.38 -11.23
CA PHE A 42 -6.53 -0.73 -11.97
C PHE A 42 -5.59 -1.94 -12.10
N ALA A 43 -4.32 -1.71 -12.45
CA ALA A 43 -3.33 -2.77 -12.57
C ALA A 43 -3.07 -3.48 -11.23
N SER A 44 -3.07 -2.74 -10.12
CA SER A 44 -2.95 -3.31 -8.77
C SER A 44 -4.13 -4.23 -8.42
N TYR A 45 -5.34 -3.84 -8.80
CA TYR A 45 -6.52 -4.69 -8.61
C TYR A 45 -6.49 -5.95 -9.48
N GLN A 46 -5.97 -5.86 -10.70
CA GLN A 46 -5.77 -7.02 -11.56
C GLN A 46 -4.73 -7.99 -10.98
N LEU A 47 -3.65 -7.45 -10.38
CA LEU A 47 -2.69 -8.27 -9.64
C LEU A 47 -3.37 -8.95 -8.44
N ALA A 48 -4.13 -8.20 -7.65
CA ALA A 48 -4.84 -8.72 -6.49
C ALA A 48 -5.80 -9.86 -6.87
N LYS A 49 -6.57 -9.69 -7.94
CA LYS A 49 -7.44 -10.73 -8.51
C LYS A 49 -6.65 -11.97 -8.92
N ARG A 50 -5.54 -11.79 -9.64
CA ARG A 50 -4.69 -12.88 -10.12
C ARG A 50 -4.01 -13.65 -9.01
N MET A 51 -3.60 -12.95 -7.94
CA MET A 51 -3.03 -13.53 -6.72
C MET A 51 -4.09 -14.21 -5.84
N ASN A 52 -5.37 -14.02 -6.14
CA ASN A 52 -6.51 -14.45 -5.32
C ASN A 52 -6.49 -13.84 -3.91
N TRP A 53 -6.00 -12.61 -3.76
CA TRP A 53 -6.01 -11.89 -2.50
C TRP A 53 -7.45 -11.54 -2.08
N LYS A 54 -7.70 -11.58 -0.80
CA LYS A 54 -9.01 -11.28 -0.20
C LYS A 54 -8.98 -10.01 0.64
N ARG A 55 -7.81 -9.62 1.12
CA ARG A 55 -7.61 -8.52 2.07
C ARG A 55 -6.47 -7.65 1.56
N VAL A 56 -6.80 -6.52 0.97
CA VAL A 56 -5.83 -5.56 0.43
C VAL A 56 -5.94 -4.26 1.20
N LEU A 57 -4.84 -3.77 1.74
CA LEU A 57 -4.74 -2.47 2.38
C LEU A 57 -3.97 -1.52 1.48
N VAL A 58 -4.57 -0.39 1.15
CA VAL A 58 -3.93 0.70 0.41
C VAL A 58 -3.61 1.82 1.37
N LEU A 59 -2.34 2.16 1.51
CA LEU A 59 -1.86 3.26 2.34
C LEU A 59 -1.24 4.34 1.48
N THR A 60 -1.59 5.59 1.78
CA THR A 60 -1.06 6.76 1.08
C THR A 60 -0.87 7.93 2.03
N PHE A 61 0.01 8.88 1.66
CA PHE A 61 0.05 10.20 2.30
C PHE A 61 -0.92 11.20 1.65
N LEU A 62 -1.50 10.85 0.49
CA LEU A 62 -2.40 11.69 -0.29
C LEU A 62 -3.84 11.16 -0.25
N PRO A 63 -4.65 11.48 0.77
CA PRO A 63 -6.04 11.00 0.86
C PRO A 63 -6.89 11.36 -0.36
N ALA A 64 -6.55 12.44 -1.07
CA ALA A 64 -7.28 12.92 -2.26
C ALA A 64 -7.34 11.89 -3.40
N VAL A 65 -6.46 10.87 -3.44
CA VAL A 65 -6.50 9.82 -4.47
C VAL A 65 -7.53 8.73 -4.17
N GLN A 66 -8.24 8.79 -3.04
CA GLN A 66 -9.25 7.79 -2.65
C GLN A 66 -10.28 7.53 -3.73
N SER A 67 -10.82 8.60 -4.35
CA SER A 67 -11.86 8.48 -5.39
C SER A 67 -11.40 7.61 -6.56
N ALA A 68 -10.16 7.77 -7.00
CA ALA A 68 -9.61 6.97 -8.10
C ALA A 68 -9.52 5.47 -7.74
N TRP A 69 -9.13 5.14 -6.51
CA TRP A 69 -9.11 3.77 -6.02
C TRP A 69 -10.52 3.17 -5.92
N GLU A 70 -11.47 3.94 -5.42
CA GLU A 70 -12.86 3.51 -5.24
C GLU A 70 -13.59 3.32 -6.57
N GLU A 71 -13.44 4.29 -7.49
CA GLU A 71 -14.07 4.26 -8.81
C GLU A 71 -13.58 3.09 -9.66
N ASP A 72 -12.27 2.89 -9.76
CA ASP A 72 -11.69 1.76 -10.51
C ASP A 72 -12.21 0.41 -10.00
N LEU A 73 -12.40 0.26 -8.67
CA LEU A 73 -12.95 -0.95 -8.09
C LEU A 73 -14.44 -1.13 -8.42
N LYS A 74 -15.24 -0.06 -8.29
CA LYS A 74 -16.70 -0.12 -8.43
C LYS A 74 -17.16 -0.20 -9.88
N LEU A 75 -16.44 0.46 -10.79
CA LEU A 75 -16.88 0.56 -12.19
C LEU A 75 -16.49 -0.64 -13.05
N HIS A 76 -15.46 -1.40 -12.67
CA HIS A 76 -15.00 -2.49 -13.51
C HIS A 76 -15.66 -3.82 -13.16
N ILE A 77 -16.17 -4.52 -14.18
CA ILE A 77 -16.91 -5.79 -14.04
C ILE A 77 -16.11 -6.89 -13.30
N ASP A 78 -14.77 -6.85 -13.42
CA ASP A 78 -13.89 -7.83 -12.78
C ASP A 78 -13.94 -7.79 -11.26
N PHE A 79 -14.37 -6.66 -10.68
CA PHE A 79 -14.34 -6.40 -9.23
C PHE A 79 -15.74 -6.22 -8.64
N LYS A 80 -16.80 -6.55 -9.35
CA LYS A 80 -18.20 -6.39 -8.91
C LYS A 80 -18.52 -7.02 -7.54
N ASP A 81 -17.75 -8.05 -7.15
CA ASP A 81 -17.93 -8.74 -5.85
C ASP A 81 -17.00 -8.22 -4.75
N TRP A 82 -16.14 -7.25 -5.09
CA TRP A 82 -15.22 -6.65 -4.14
C TRP A 82 -15.89 -5.53 -3.36
N GLN A 83 -15.44 -5.32 -2.14
CA GLN A 83 -15.94 -4.29 -1.23
C GLN A 83 -14.85 -3.27 -0.99
N PHE A 84 -15.22 -2.00 -0.83
CA PHE A 84 -14.29 -0.89 -0.58
C PHE A 84 -14.57 -0.27 0.78
N ILE A 85 -13.59 -0.31 1.67
CA ILE A 85 -13.62 0.31 2.99
C ILE A 85 -12.83 1.60 2.94
N SER A 86 -13.41 2.69 3.43
CA SER A 86 -12.74 3.97 3.57
C SER A 86 -13.26 4.74 4.78
N LYS A 87 -12.58 5.82 5.14
CA LYS A 87 -12.93 6.65 6.30
C LYS A 87 -14.37 7.16 6.26
N ASP A 88 -14.80 7.63 5.08
CA ASP A 88 -16.10 8.26 4.87
C ASP A 88 -17.10 7.35 4.15
N GLY A 89 -16.72 6.08 3.92
CA GLY A 89 -17.53 5.07 3.25
C GLY A 89 -17.89 3.89 4.14
N MET A 90 -18.02 2.72 3.51
CA MET A 90 -18.32 1.46 4.20
C MET A 90 -17.28 1.16 5.28
N GLN A 91 -17.72 0.73 6.44
CA GLN A 91 -16.87 0.38 7.56
C GLN A 91 -16.62 -1.14 7.64
N TYR A 92 -15.51 -1.56 8.27
CA TYR A 92 -15.13 -2.98 8.39
C TYR A 92 -16.22 -3.86 9.01
N LYS A 93 -17.02 -3.34 9.94
CA LYS A 93 -18.14 -4.05 10.55
C LYS A 93 -19.30 -4.35 9.60
N GLU A 94 -19.39 -3.63 8.49
CA GLU A 94 -20.49 -3.68 7.53
C GLU A 94 -20.21 -4.62 6.35
N ILE A 95 -18.94 -5.03 6.15
CA ILE A 95 -18.55 -5.89 5.03
C ILE A 95 -18.96 -7.34 5.22
N ASN A 96 -19.15 -8.03 4.11
CA ASN A 96 -19.20 -9.47 4.09
C ASN A 96 -17.76 -10.04 4.09
N LYS A 97 -17.31 -10.56 5.23
CA LYS A 97 -15.93 -11.09 5.41
C LYS A 97 -15.59 -12.30 4.52
N LYS A 98 -16.58 -12.92 3.85
CA LYS A 98 -16.37 -13.98 2.87
C LYS A 98 -16.00 -13.46 1.49
N LYS A 99 -16.30 -12.20 1.20
CA LYS A 99 -15.97 -11.54 -0.07
C LYS A 99 -14.64 -10.79 0.05
N PRO A 100 -13.91 -10.63 -1.07
CA PRO A 100 -12.70 -9.81 -1.07
C PRO A 100 -13.03 -8.34 -0.79
N PHE A 101 -12.10 -7.66 -0.14
CA PHE A 101 -12.23 -6.24 0.14
C PHE A 101 -10.90 -5.50 0.04
N VAL A 102 -11.00 -4.23 -0.29
CA VAL A 102 -9.93 -3.25 -0.26
C VAL A 102 -10.23 -2.27 0.86
N CYS A 103 -9.25 -2.01 1.70
CA CYS A 103 -9.30 -0.92 2.67
C CYS A 103 -8.36 0.18 2.22
N PHE A 104 -8.86 1.39 2.08
CA PHE A 104 -8.08 2.56 1.75
C PHE A 104 -7.96 3.50 2.94
N GLY A 105 -6.77 3.99 3.21
CA GLY A 105 -6.57 4.99 4.23
C GLY A 105 -5.24 5.70 4.14
N SER A 106 -5.13 6.76 4.94
CA SER A 106 -3.87 7.47 5.11
C SER A 106 -3.00 6.79 6.17
N PHE A 107 -1.69 7.03 6.09
CA PHE A 107 -0.77 6.64 7.16
C PHE A 107 -1.19 7.19 8.51
N GLN A 108 -1.64 8.44 8.56
CA GLN A 108 -2.11 9.08 9.80
C GLN A 108 -3.33 8.40 10.40
N ASP A 109 -4.21 7.82 9.55
CA ASP A 109 -5.38 7.11 10.04
C ASP A 109 -5.03 5.76 10.66
N PHE A 110 -4.07 5.02 10.08
CA PHE A 110 -3.74 3.66 10.49
C PHE A 110 -2.55 3.57 11.45
N LEU A 111 -1.56 4.46 11.34
CA LEU A 111 -0.37 4.46 12.20
C LEU A 111 -0.41 5.56 13.26
N GLY A 112 -1.26 6.58 13.09
CA GLY A 112 -1.36 7.70 14.03
C GLY A 112 -1.88 7.26 15.41
N LYS A 113 -1.19 7.72 16.47
CA LYS A 113 -1.59 7.53 17.85
C LYS A 113 -2.64 8.56 18.28
N ASN A 114 -3.47 8.21 19.24
CA ASN A 114 -4.34 9.15 19.92
C ASN A 114 -3.55 9.93 20.99
N LYS A 115 -4.21 10.92 21.64
CA LYS A 115 -3.60 11.74 22.72
C LYS A 115 -3.05 10.91 23.89
N SER A 116 -3.43 9.63 24.01
CA SER A 116 -2.94 8.69 25.03
C SER A 116 -1.83 7.77 24.53
N GLY A 117 -1.27 8.02 23.33
CA GLY A 117 -0.18 7.24 22.74
C GLY A 117 -0.60 5.87 22.19
N LYS A 118 -1.90 5.56 22.16
CA LYS A 118 -2.44 4.31 21.61
C LYS A 118 -2.91 4.51 20.17
N ILE A 119 -2.89 3.44 19.37
CA ILE A 119 -3.50 3.41 18.03
C ILE A 119 -4.97 3.85 18.15
N LYS A 120 -5.46 4.59 17.16
CA LYS A 120 -6.85 5.06 17.16
C LYS A 120 -7.80 3.88 17.14
N ASN A 121 -8.63 3.73 18.16
CA ASN A 121 -9.52 2.57 18.37
C ASN A 121 -10.35 2.17 17.14
N LYS A 122 -10.74 3.14 16.30
CA LYS A 122 -11.52 2.87 15.08
C LYS A 122 -10.81 1.97 14.06
N ASN A 123 -9.47 1.90 14.12
CA ASN A 123 -8.64 1.17 13.17
C ASN A 123 -7.88 -0.01 13.81
N GLU A 124 -8.11 -0.32 15.10
CA GLU A 124 -7.47 -1.45 15.78
C GLU A 124 -7.66 -2.77 15.03
N TRP A 125 -8.84 -2.99 14.47
CA TRP A 125 -9.17 -4.17 13.67
C TRP A 125 -8.18 -4.43 12.52
N ALA A 126 -7.61 -3.37 11.93
CA ALA A 126 -6.66 -3.49 10.82
C ALA A 126 -5.30 -4.06 11.26
N HIS A 127 -4.96 -3.91 12.55
CA HIS A 127 -3.75 -4.46 13.16
C HIS A 127 -3.92 -5.92 13.61
N GLU A 128 -5.17 -6.39 13.72
CA GLU A 128 -5.50 -7.77 14.09
C GLU A 128 -5.57 -8.72 12.89
N ILE A 129 -5.63 -8.14 11.68
CA ILE A 129 -5.73 -8.90 10.42
C ILE A 129 -4.33 -9.11 9.84
N ASN A 130 -4.05 -10.34 9.37
CA ASN A 130 -2.94 -10.54 8.43
C ASN A 130 -3.44 -10.21 7.02
N TRP A 131 -2.90 -9.15 6.43
CA TRP A 131 -3.25 -8.72 5.08
C TRP A 131 -2.57 -9.59 4.04
N ASP A 132 -3.25 -9.82 2.92
CA ASP A 132 -2.63 -10.53 1.79
C ASP A 132 -1.63 -9.62 1.08
N CYS A 133 -1.94 -8.31 1.01
CA CYS A 133 -1.03 -7.29 0.48
C CYS A 133 -1.29 -5.91 1.11
N ILE A 134 -0.21 -5.20 1.41
CA ILE A 134 -0.22 -3.75 1.65
C ILE A 134 0.33 -3.07 0.41
N ILE A 135 -0.45 -2.16 -0.17
CA ILE A 135 -0.06 -1.33 -1.31
C ILE A 135 0.30 0.06 -0.77
N LEU A 136 1.51 0.50 -1.05
CA LEU A 136 2.03 1.80 -0.66
C LEU A 136 1.97 2.72 -1.89
N ASP A 137 0.92 3.54 -1.97
CA ASP A 137 0.70 4.44 -3.11
C ASP A 137 1.46 5.75 -2.93
N GLU A 138 1.99 6.28 -4.04
CA GLU A 138 2.89 7.45 -4.08
C GLU A 138 4.12 7.26 -3.18
N TYR A 139 4.75 6.08 -3.30
CA TYR A 139 5.98 5.78 -2.56
C TYR A 139 7.14 6.64 -3.06
N HIS A 140 7.60 7.53 -2.18
CA HIS A 140 8.78 8.35 -2.39
C HIS A 140 9.84 7.94 -1.36
N TYR A 141 10.87 7.23 -1.82
CA TYR A 141 11.94 6.71 -0.98
C TYR A 141 12.54 7.79 -0.04
N GLY A 142 12.78 7.43 1.21
CA GLY A 142 13.32 8.32 2.25
C GLY A 142 12.25 9.15 2.96
N SER A 143 11.41 9.88 2.23
CA SER A 143 10.36 10.71 2.84
C SER A 143 9.26 9.87 3.53
N TRP A 144 9.06 8.64 3.09
CA TRP A 144 8.10 7.73 3.72
C TRP A 144 8.55 7.27 5.11
N THR A 145 9.82 6.97 5.27
CA THR A 145 10.38 6.47 6.53
C THR A 145 10.35 7.51 7.63
N GLU A 146 10.83 8.72 7.35
CA GLU A 146 10.85 9.81 8.33
C GLU A 146 9.44 10.20 8.72
N ARG A 147 8.55 10.37 7.74
CA ARG A 147 7.18 10.78 8.01
C ARG A 147 6.37 9.70 8.74
N ALA A 148 6.55 8.42 8.42
CA ALA A 148 5.91 7.34 9.15
C ALA A 148 6.40 7.29 10.61
N LYS A 149 7.69 7.51 10.86
CA LYS A 149 8.25 7.62 12.21
C LYS A 149 7.67 8.80 12.96
N GLU A 150 7.66 10.00 12.39
CA GLU A 150 7.09 11.19 13.00
C GLU A 150 5.62 11.01 13.37
N ILE A 151 4.81 10.48 12.46
CA ILE A 151 3.38 10.20 12.70
C ILE A 151 3.21 9.18 13.84
N TYR A 152 4.08 8.16 13.89
CA TYR A 152 4.05 7.14 14.92
C TYR A 152 4.47 7.72 16.28
N ASP A 153 5.49 8.60 16.30
CA ASP A 153 6.07 9.14 17.55
C ASP A 153 5.28 10.33 18.08
N THR A 154 4.84 11.25 17.23
CA THR A 154 4.23 12.53 17.67
C THR A 154 2.70 12.57 17.61
N GLY A 155 2.09 11.81 16.72
CA GLY A 155 0.64 11.82 16.51
C GLY A 155 0.10 13.15 15.94
N GLU A 156 0.95 14.07 15.48
CA GLU A 156 0.56 15.40 15.01
C GLU A 156 0.24 15.44 13.51
N LYS A 157 -0.60 16.41 13.15
CA LYS A 157 -1.06 16.64 11.78
C LYS A 157 -0.16 17.70 11.15
N ASP A 158 0.79 17.30 10.33
CA ASP A 158 1.51 18.27 9.50
C ASP A 158 0.97 18.30 8.07
N GLU A 159 1.00 19.50 7.50
CA GLU A 159 0.46 19.76 6.16
C GLU A 159 1.42 19.27 5.06
N TYR A 160 0.82 18.85 3.95
CA TYR A 160 1.47 18.30 2.75
C TYR A 160 2.68 19.11 2.21
N ASN A 161 2.71 20.42 2.45
CA ASN A 161 3.78 21.27 1.95
C ASN A 161 5.11 21.13 2.71
N GLU A 162 5.12 20.62 3.94
CA GLU A 162 6.37 20.29 4.64
C GLU A 162 6.94 18.96 4.14
N PHE A 163 6.10 18.02 3.70
CA PHE A 163 6.48 16.76 3.11
C PHE A 163 7.45 16.91 1.93
N LEU A 164 7.31 17.96 1.12
CA LEU A 164 8.19 18.21 -0.03
C LEU A 164 9.53 18.84 0.33
N LYS A 165 9.71 19.33 1.56
CA LYS A 165 10.92 20.05 2.01
C LYS A 165 11.94 19.17 2.74
N VAL A 166 11.52 18.03 3.28
CA VAL A 166 12.43 17.14 4.03
C VAL A 166 13.01 16.10 3.07
N GLY A 167 14.17 16.41 2.56
CA GLY A 167 15.01 15.45 1.85
C GLY A 167 15.84 14.65 2.84
N ILE A 168 15.89 13.34 2.63
CA ILE A 168 16.99 12.43 3.02
C ILE A 168 16.88 11.78 4.41
N SER A 169 16.79 10.49 4.46
CA SER A 169 17.75 9.42 4.76
C SER A 169 17.07 8.07 5.10
N ASP A 170 17.76 7.04 4.67
CA ASP A 170 17.84 5.66 5.14
C ASP A 170 16.60 4.76 5.17
N ASN A 171 16.77 3.63 4.48
CA ASN A 171 16.02 2.36 4.49
C ASN A 171 14.66 2.34 5.21
N PHE A 172 13.57 2.25 4.45
CA PHE A 172 12.24 1.96 4.99
C PHE A 172 12.29 0.66 5.78
N ASP A 173 12.27 0.77 7.08
CA ASP A 173 12.15 -0.38 7.96
C ASP A 173 10.68 -0.79 8.05
N GLN A 174 10.34 -1.95 7.47
CA GLN A 174 9.00 -2.52 7.51
C GLN A 174 8.49 -2.75 8.95
N SER A 175 9.40 -2.83 9.93
CA SER A 175 9.06 -2.96 11.35
C SER A 175 8.31 -1.74 11.92
N ILE A 176 8.33 -0.60 11.20
CA ILE A 176 7.63 0.62 11.62
C ILE A 176 6.12 0.50 11.39
N ILE A 177 5.68 -0.37 10.45
CA ILE A 177 4.24 -0.60 10.24
C ILE A 177 3.81 -1.78 11.13
N PRO A 178 3.11 -1.55 12.25
CA PRO A 178 2.64 -2.62 13.14
C PRO A 178 1.42 -3.34 12.56
N ILE A 179 1.42 -3.58 11.25
CA ILE A 179 0.36 -4.26 10.50
C ILE A 179 1.01 -5.40 9.73
N THR A 180 0.53 -6.62 9.97
CA THR A 180 1.11 -7.82 9.34
C THR A 180 0.57 -8.02 7.93
N THR A 181 1.46 -8.39 7.00
CA THR A 181 1.09 -8.69 5.62
C THR A 181 1.99 -9.76 5.02
N ASP A 182 1.47 -10.41 4.00
CA ASP A 182 2.24 -11.38 3.21
C ASP A 182 3.07 -10.71 2.11
N HIS A 183 2.56 -9.61 1.54
CA HIS A 183 3.19 -8.92 0.41
C HIS A 183 3.14 -7.41 0.57
N TYR A 184 4.17 -6.73 0.10
CA TYR A 184 4.19 -5.29 -0.11
C TYR A 184 4.30 -4.97 -1.60
N LEU A 185 3.42 -4.08 -2.08
CA LEU A 185 3.50 -3.50 -3.42
C LEU A 185 3.74 -1.99 -3.30
N TYR A 186 4.87 -1.54 -3.78
CA TYR A 186 5.26 -0.14 -3.78
C TYR A 186 4.96 0.47 -5.15
N LEU A 187 4.22 1.56 -5.17
CA LEU A 187 3.86 2.29 -6.39
C LEU A 187 4.54 3.66 -6.37
N SER A 188 5.40 3.94 -7.33
CA SER A 188 6.11 5.22 -7.44
C SER A 188 6.17 5.69 -8.89
N GLY A 189 5.94 6.98 -9.10
CA GLY A 189 6.21 7.63 -10.39
C GLY A 189 7.66 8.09 -10.55
N THR A 190 8.44 8.11 -9.46
CA THR A 190 9.83 8.59 -9.40
C THR A 190 10.69 7.72 -8.48
N PRO A 191 10.92 6.45 -8.84
CA PRO A 191 11.57 5.48 -7.94
C PRO A 191 13.10 5.60 -7.88
N PHE A 192 13.70 6.64 -8.47
CA PHE A 192 15.16 6.76 -8.68
C PHE A 192 15.96 6.52 -7.39
N ARG A 193 15.56 7.16 -6.28
CA ARG A 193 16.26 7.00 -5.00
C ARG A 193 16.12 5.60 -4.41
N ALA A 194 14.96 4.96 -4.56
CA ALA A 194 14.74 3.59 -4.13
C ALA A 194 15.59 2.57 -4.91
N LEU A 195 15.86 2.89 -6.18
CA LEU A 195 16.75 2.08 -7.03
C LEU A 195 18.22 2.27 -6.66
N GLU A 196 18.64 3.51 -6.40
CA GLU A 196 20.03 3.85 -6.04
C GLU A 196 20.41 3.35 -4.63
N SER A 197 19.46 3.30 -3.70
CA SER A 197 19.71 2.87 -2.32
C SER A 197 19.98 1.38 -2.13
N GLY A 198 19.65 0.56 -3.13
CA GLY A 198 19.73 -0.89 -3.03
C GLY A 198 18.62 -1.54 -2.19
N GLU A 199 17.56 -0.79 -1.85
CA GLU A 199 16.40 -1.34 -1.12
C GLU A 199 15.67 -2.43 -1.90
N PHE A 200 15.69 -2.31 -3.24
CA PHE A 200 15.10 -3.29 -4.16
C PHE A 200 16.15 -3.84 -5.10
N ILE A 201 16.16 -5.14 -5.28
CA ILE A 201 16.97 -5.80 -6.32
C ILE A 201 16.18 -5.81 -7.64
N GLU A 202 16.88 -5.96 -8.78
CA GLU A 202 16.28 -5.89 -10.13
C GLU A 202 15.09 -6.83 -10.33
N GLU A 203 15.11 -8.00 -9.72
CA GLU A 203 14.00 -8.97 -9.76
C GLU A 203 12.72 -8.45 -9.09
N GLN A 204 12.83 -7.50 -8.17
CA GLN A 204 11.76 -6.90 -7.38
C GLN A 204 11.20 -5.60 -8.01
N ILE A 205 11.61 -5.26 -9.22
CA ILE A 205 11.30 -3.99 -9.84
C ILE A 205 10.64 -4.20 -11.21
N TYR A 206 9.60 -3.43 -11.48
CA TYR A 206 9.07 -3.20 -12.82
C TYR A 206 9.35 -1.74 -13.22
N ASN A 207 10.09 -1.54 -14.31
CA ASN A 207 10.40 -0.23 -14.92
C ASN A 207 9.61 -0.02 -16.19
#